data_53211307c2ceebb6ff6b0c34bc84add9
#
_entry.id   53211307c2ceebb6ff6b0c34bc84add9
#
_cell.length_a   1.000
_cell.length_b   1.000
_cell.length_c   1.000
_cell.angle_alpha   90.00
_cell.angle_beta   90.00
_cell.angle_gamma   90.00
#
_symmetry.space_group_name_H-M   'P 1'
#
loop_
_entity.id
_entity.type
_entity.pdbx_description
1 polymer ?
#
loop_
_entity_poly.entity_id
_entity_poly.type
_entity_poly.pdbx_seq_one_letter_code
_entity_poly.pdbx_strand_id
1 'polypeptide(L)'
;EEKSPRLDSSVPSDRFYDDFDLKFDYLGQDTTSALFFYYNLAADSPQALCCDIYTGRIKPLEDGTDRYQQIRDYLNKAVAAHQENNILDQFVSYTGEGSYSNSLTAWRMEQMILREQLPGVFDRENNARFMRYSMWDYPKEEVIAALQREDLDMLIFHEHGMPYRQYISATPRTHDPEEYTEFLKREFRSKLRTVADRQGDVAGQMKKWCGEYHLDTSWFSGAFDPEWIRKDSIADAQLGIVLEDIPSIAPNARFVIFDACYNGDFREKDYIAGRYIFSKGKCVVAFANSVNVLQDKSANDLFGWLGFGTRIGLWARYTNILESHII
;
A
#
# COMPACT_ATOMS: atom_id res chain seq x y z
N GLU A 1 10.19 -7.17 22.43
CA GLU A 1 11.17 -6.08 22.52
C GLU A 1 10.58 -4.88 21.80
N GLU A 2 10.24 -3.81 22.53
CA GLU A 2 9.85 -2.54 21.94
C GLU A 2 11.08 -1.93 21.21
N LYS A 3 11.13 -2.10 19.90
CA LYS A 3 12.20 -1.54 19.06
C LYS A 3 11.94 -0.09 18.63
N SER A 4 10.77 0.44 18.92
CA SER A 4 10.36 1.80 18.57
C SER A 4 9.71 2.49 19.76
N PRO A 5 9.80 3.82 19.87
CA PRO A 5 9.01 4.56 20.83
C PRO A 5 7.53 4.17 20.73
N ARG A 6 6.86 4.09 21.88
CA ARG A 6 5.44 3.64 21.95
C ARG A 6 4.51 4.47 21.06
N LEU A 7 4.80 5.75 20.92
CA LEU A 7 4.02 6.64 20.05
C LEU A 7 4.22 6.35 18.57
N ASP A 8 5.45 6.02 18.14
CA ASP A 8 5.76 5.70 16.75
C ASP A 8 5.19 4.33 16.32
N SER A 9 4.98 3.43 17.29
CA SER A 9 4.38 2.11 17.04
C SER A 9 2.85 2.08 17.19
N SER A 10 2.22 3.18 17.59
CA SER A 10 0.78 3.25 17.75
C SER A 10 0.05 3.16 16.42
N VAL A 11 -0.96 2.29 16.36
CA VAL A 11 -1.79 2.10 15.17
C VAL A 11 -3.05 2.93 15.30
N PRO A 12 -3.43 3.73 14.29
CA PRO A 12 -4.73 4.37 14.26
C PRO A 12 -5.85 3.34 14.30
N SER A 13 -6.83 3.55 15.16
CA SER A 13 -7.93 2.60 15.35
C SER A 13 -9.27 3.31 15.35
N ASP A 14 -10.28 2.70 14.77
CA ASP A 14 -11.68 3.12 14.83
C ASP A 14 -12.45 2.44 15.96
N ARG A 15 -11.82 1.55 16.75
CA ARG A 15 -12.45 0.75 17.81
C ARG A 15 -13.18 1.60 18.85
N PHE A 16 -12.70 2.79 19.10
CA PHE A 16 -13.36 3.76 19.98
C PHE A 16 -14.75 4.17 19.48
N TYR A 17 -15.01 4.05 18.18
CA TYR A 17 -16.24 4.49 17.54
C TYR A 17 -17.12 3.36 17.03
N ASP A 18 -16.57 2.17 16.81
CA ASP A 18 -17.26 1.09 16.12
C ASP A 18 -17.56 -0.14 16.99
N ASP A 19 -17.03 -0.17 18.22
CA ASP A 19 -17.25 -1.24 19.20
C ASP A 19 -17.66 -0.60 20.55
N PHE A 20 -18.94 -0.68 20.89
CA PHE A 20 -19.53 0.07 22.00
C PHE A 20 -19.33 -0.60 23.37
N ASP A 21 -18.88 -1.84 23.38
CA ASP A 21 -18.61 -2.60 24.60
C ASP A 21 -17.20 -2.35 25.15
N LEU A 22 -16.30 -1.85 24.32
CA LEU A 22 -14.91 -1.63 24.70
C LEU A 22 -14.76 -0.41 25.64
N LYS A 23 -13.86 -0.57 26.61
CA LYS A 23 -13.46 0.48 27.53
C LYS A 23 -12.00 0.85 27.27
N PHE A 24 -11.70 2.14 27.31
CA PHE A 24 -10.37 2.65 27.00
C PHE A 24 -9.84 3.54 28.13
N ASP A 25 -8.56 3.35 28.47
CA ASP A 25 -7.81 4.22 29.37
C ASP A 25 -7.04 5.24 28.54
N TYR A 26 -7.28 6.52 28.79
CA TYR A 26 -6.56 7.61 28.14
C TYR A 26 -5.10 7.65 28.62
N LEU A 27 -4.16 7.72 27.68
CA LEU A 27 -2.71 7.77 27.96
C LEU A 27 -2.14 9.18 27.76
N GLY A 28 -2.58 9.90 26.76
CA GLY A 28 -2.03 11.20 26.44
C GLY A 28 -2.46 11.70 25.07
N GLN A 29 -2.04 12.94 24.79
CA GLN A 29 -2.22 13.58 23.49
C GLN A 29 -0.86 13.71 22.80
N ASP A 30 -0.86 13.59 21.49
CA ASP A 30 0.34 13.82 20.68
C ASP A 30 0.83 15.25 20.81
N THR A 31 2.14 15.43 20.89
CA THR A 31 2.76 16.76 21.06
C THR A 31 2.83 17.54 19.76
N THR A 32 2.74 16.87 18.62
CA THR A 32 2.86 17.47 17.29
C THR A 32 1.52 17.63 16.58
N SER A 33 0.52 16.81 16.96
CA SER A 33 -0.81 16.83 16.39
C SER A 33 -1.89 16.89 17.46
N ALA A 34 -2.59 18.02 17.54
CA ALA A 34 -3.65 18.25 18.53
C ALA A 34 -4.88 17.32 18.36
N LEU A 35 -4.96 16.56 17.26
CA LEU A 35 -6.06 15.65 16.99
C LEU A 35 -5.71 14.18 17.26
N PHE A 36 -4.49 13.87 17.66
CA PHE A 36 -4.07 12.50 17.94
C PHE A 36 -4.02 12.27 19.45
N PHE A 37 -4.80 11.29 19.89
CA PHE A 37 -4.91 10.86 21.28
C PHE A 37 -4.55 9.39 21.39
N TYR A 38 -3.84 9.05 22.46
CA TYR A 38 -3.39 7.68 22.74
C TYR A 38 -4.21 7.06 23.86
N TYR A 39 -4.64 5.83 23.62
CA TYR A 39 -5.43 5.03 24.55
C TYR A 39 -4.88 3.59 24.61
N ASN A 40 -5.04 2.97 25.77
CA ASN A 40 -4.96 1.51 25.90
C ASN A 40 -6.35 0.93 26.06
N LEU A 41 -6.52 -0.33 25.71
CA LEU A 41 -7.69 -1.08 26.13
C LEU A 41 -7.62 -1.27 27.66
N ALA A 42 -8.70 -0.89 28.38
CA ALA A 42 -8.75 -1.01 29.83
C ALA A 42 -8.72 -2.48 30.28
N ALA A 43 -8.13 -2.75 31.42
CA ALA A 43 -7.97 -4.13 31.92
C ALA A 43 -9.31 -4.84 32.19
N ASP A 44 -10.39 -4.07 32.47
CA ASP A 44 -11.75 -4.57 32.68
C ASP A 44 -12.63 -4.52 31.41
N SER A 45 -12.03 -4.18 30.27
CA SER A 45 -12.72 -4.21 28.96
C SER A 45 -12.87 -5.64 28.47
N PRO A 46 -13.93 -5.94 27.67
CA PRO A 46 -13.93 -7.14 26.85
C PRO A 46 -12.66 -7.23 26.03
N GLN A 47 -12.10 -8.44 25.93
CA GLN A 47 -10.87 -8.71 25.18
C GLN A 47 -11.15 -9.22 23.75
N ALA A 48 -12.40 -9.57 23.45
CA ALA A 48 -12.86 -9.91 22.11
C ALA A 48 -13.34 -8.65 21.41
N LEU A 49 -12.83 -8.39 20.21
CA LEU A 49 -13.27 -7.26 19.37
C LEU A 49 -14.46 -7.68 18.52
N CYS A 50 -15.58 -6.98 18.67
CA CYS A 50 -16.81 -7.27 17.92
C CYS A 50 -17.46 -5.96 17.48
N CYS A 51 -17.08 -5.44 16.31
CA CYS A 51 -17.61 -4.17 15.82
C CYS A 51 -19.15 -4.19 15.74
N ASP A 52 -19.80 -3.22 16.36
CA ASP A 52 -21.27 -3.03 16.29
C ASP A 52 -21.70 -2.45 14.95
N ILE A 53 -20.88 -1.58 14.38
CA ILE A 53 -21.15 -0.90 13.11
C ILE A 53 -20.04 -1.06 12.09
N TYR A 54 -20.33 -0.76 10.84
CA TYR A 54 -19.31 -0.65 9.79
C TYR A 54 -18.64 0.70 9.85
N THR A 55 -17.32 0.71 9.76
CA THR A 55 -16.56 1.95 9.72
C THR A 55 -15.70 2.05 8.46
N GLY A 56 -15.46 3.28 8.06
CA GLY A 56 -14.54 3.64 6.99
C GLY A 56 -14.21 5.12 7.08
N ARG A 57 -13.01 5.48 6.66
CA ARG A 57 -12.53 6.86 6.72
C ARG A 57 -12.63 7.56 5.38
N ILE A 58 -13.16 8.77 5.37
CA ILE A 58 -13.12 9.71 4.25
C ILE A 58 -12.24 10.89 4.68
N LYS A 59 -10.93 10.77 4.47
CA LYS A 59 -9.97 11.83 4.79
C LYS A 59 -9.48 12.45 3.49
N PRO A 60 -9.96 13.68 3.14
CA PRO A 60 -9.54 14.36 1.93
C PRO A 60 -8.06 14.72 1.98
N LEU A 61 -7.46 14.82 0.79
CA LEU A 61 -6.07 15.19 0.62
C LEU A 61 -5.85 16.67 0.93
N GLU A 62 -4.66 16.99 1.45
CA GLU A 62 -4.22 18.37 1.66
C GLU A 62 -3.25 18.80 0.55
N ASP A 63 -3.66 18.60 -0.69
CA ASP A 63 -2.89 18.86 -1.92
C ASP A 63 -3.13 20.27 -2.50
N GLY A 64 -3.79 21.13 -1.75
CA GLY A 64 -4.14 22.49 -2.19
C GLY A 64 -5.50 22.60 -2.91
N THR A 65 -6.18 21.48 -3.15
CA THR A 65 -7.54 21.47 -3.72
C THR A 65 -8.61 21.65 -2.64
N ASP A 66 -9.84 22.03 -3.04
CA ASP A 66 -10.96 22.17 -2.11
C ASP A 66 -11.35 20.81 -1.51
N ARG A 67 -11.09 20.62 -0.24
CA ARG A 67 -11.38 19.39 0.51
C ARG A 67 -12.87 19.05 0.54
N TYR A 68 -13.74 20.03 0.60
CA TYR A 68 -15.18 19.79 0.57
C TYR A 68 -15.64 19.37 -0.83
N GLN A 69 -15.00 19.86 -1.88
CA GLN A 69 -15.28 19.40 -3.23
C GLN A 69 -14.80 17.97 -3.43
N GLN A 70 -13.60 17.61 -2.95
CA GLN A 70 -13.10 16.24 -2.96
C GLN A 70 -14.11 15.27 -2.29
N ILE A 71 -14.64 15.63 -1.12
CA ILE A 71 -15.63 14.81 -0.41
C ILE A 71 -16.93 14.70 -1.22
N ARG A 72 -17.45 15.78 -1.79
CA ARG A 72 -18.67 15.74 -2.62
C ARG A 72 -18.51 14.84 -3.83
N ASP A 73 -17.40 14.98 -4.55
CA ASP A 73 -17.12 14.18 -5.74
C ASP A 73 -16.97 12.70 -5.38
N TYR A 74 -16.27 12.41 -4.27
CA TYR A 74 -16.18 11.04 -3.75
C TYR A 74 -17.55 10.47 -3.36
N LEU A 75 -18.36 11.20 -2.62
CA LEU A 75 -19.69 10.74 -2.21
C LEU A 75 -20.61 10.49 -3.41
N ASN A 76 -20.57 11.33 -4.43
CA ASN A 76 -21.32 11.11 -5.67
C ASN A 76 -20.88 9.82 -6.36
N LYS A 77 -19.57 9.57 -6.44
CA LYS A 77 -18.99 8.35 -7.00
C LYS A 77 -19.39 7.12 -6.17
N ALA A 78 -19.33 7.20 -4.85
CA ALA A 78 -19.70 6.12 -3.94
C ALA A 78 -21.20 5.79 -4.04
N VAL A 79 -22.08 6.80 -4.15
CA VAL A 79 -23.52 6.60 -4.38
C VAL A 79 -23.76 5.91 -5.71
N ALA A 80 -23.09 6.33 -6.78
CA ALA A 80 -23.21 5.69 -8.08
C ALA A 80 -22.79 4.21 -8.02
N ALA A 81 -21.62 3.93 -7.42
CA ALA A 81 -21.14 2.56 -7.22
C ALA A 81 -22.08 1.71 -6.34
N HIS A 82 -22.72 2.32 -5.33
CA HIS A 82 -23.70 1.63 -4.49
C HIS A 82 -24.98 1.23 -5.27
N GLN A 83 -25.34 2.01 -6.29
CA GLN A 83 -26.49 1.75 -7.15
C GLN A 83 -26.17 0.78 -8.31
N GLU A 84 -24.89 0.56 -8.62
CA GLU A 84 -24.49 -0.43 -9.62
C GLU A 84 -24.94 -1.83 -9.18
N ASN A 85 -25.50 -2.59 -10.11
CA ASN A 85 -25.72 -4.03 -9.93
C ASN A 85 -24.50 -4.79 -10.49
N ASN A 86 -23.35 -4.51 -9.91
CA ASN A 86 -22.07 -5.08 -10.31
C ASN A 86 -21.68 -6.24 -9.39
N ILE A 87 -21.29 -7.36 -9.98
CA ILE A 87 -20.76 -8.53 -9.27
C ILE A 87 -19.23 -8.54 -9.40
N LEU A 88 -18.56 -9.15 -8.43
CA LEU A 88 -17.10 -9.35 -8.52
C LEU A 88 -16.80 -10.45 -9.53
N ASP A 89 -16.49 -10.07 -10.75
CA ASP A 89 -16.11 -11.01 -11.82
C ASP A 89 -14.81 -10.61 -12.56
N GLN A 90 -14.26 -9.42 -12.31
CA GLN A 90 -13.01 -8.93 -12.88
C GLN A 90 -11.98 -8.64 -11.79
N PHE A 91 -10.92 -9.44 -11.76
CA PHE A 91 -9.96 -9.42 -10.67
C PHE A 91 -8.51 -9.36 -11.19
N VAL A 92 -7.68 -8.56 -10.53
CA VAL A 92 -6.23 -8.53 -10.74
C VAL A 92 -5.51 -8.68 -9.40
N SER A 93 -4.54 -9.58 -9.33
CA SER A 93 -3.52 -9.60 -8.28
C SER A 93 -2.18 -9.19 -8.89
N TYR A 94 -1.56 -8.18 -8.33
CA TYR A 94 -0.23 -7.72 -8.71
C TYR A 94 0.78 -7.93 -7.59
N THR A 95 1.88 -8.60 -7.91
CA THR A 95 3.01 -8.78 -7.00
C THR A 95 4.19 -7.95 -7.46
N GLY A 96 4.44 -6.83 -6.77
CA GLY A 96 5.55 -5.93 -6.97
C GLY A 96 6.78 -6.32 -6.18
N GLU A 97 7.66 -5.37 -5.90
CA GLU A 97 8.80 -5.58 -5.02
C GLU A 97 8.34 -5.74 -3.57
N GLY A 98 8.80 -6.78 -2.88
CA GLY A 98 8.49 -7.03 -1.48
C GLY A 98 8.77 -8.46 -1.04
N SER A 99 8.48 -8.76 0.22
CA SER A 99 8.70 -10.09 0.79
C SER A 99 7.84 -11.16 0.10
N TYR A 100 6.62 -10.81 -0.28
CA TYR A 100 5.71 -11.71 -1.00
C TYR A 100 6.22 -12.00 -2.41
N SER A 101 6.78 -11.01 -3.10
CA SER A 101 7.31 -11.14 -4.46
C SER A 101 8.48 -12.12 -4.57
N ASN A 102 9.22 -12.31 -3.50
CA ASN A 102 10.34 -13.24 -3.44
C ASN A 102 9.89 -14.69 -3.22
N SER A 103 8.61 -14.92 -2.87
CA SER A 103 8.05 -16.26 -2.64
C SER A 103 7.17 -16.71 -3.80
N LEU A 104 7.73 -17.55 -4.69
CA LEU A 104 6.94 -18.21 -5.73
C LEU A 104 5.86 -19.14 -5.17
N THR A 105 6.10 -19.70 -3.99
CA THR A 105 5.13 -20.57 -3.31
C THR A 105 3.93 -19.75 -2.87
N ALA A 106 4.15 -18.61 -2.20
CA ALA A 106 3.07 -17.72 -1.75
C ALA A 106 2.23 -17.24 -2.95
N TRP A 107 2.88 -16.77 -4.01
CA TRP A 107 2.21 -16.34 -5.24
C TRP A 107 1.34 -17.43 -5.89
N ARG A 108 1.79 -18.69 -5.89
CA ARG A 108 1.01 -19.82 -6.41
C ARG A 108 -0.13 -20.23 -5.46
N MET A 109 0.13 -20.20 -4.16
CA MET A 109 -0.89 -20.52 -3.15
C MET A 109 -2.06 -19.55 -3.21
N GLU A 110 -1.80 -18.26 -3.38
CA GLU A 110 -2.85 -17.27 -3.56
C GLU A 110 -3.77 -17.60 -4.73
N GLN A 111 -3.20 -17.97 -5.89
CA GLN A 111 -3.99 -18.36 -7.07
C GLN A 111 -4.93 -19.53 -6.77
N MET A 112 -4.47 -20.51 -6.00
CA MET A 112 -5.29 -21.66 -5.59
C MET A 112 -6.41 -21.23 -4.62
N ILE A 113 -6.07 -20.47 -3.60
CA ILE A 113 -7.02 -19.99 -2.58
C ILE A 113 -8.11 -19.13 -3.23
N LEU A 114 -7.73 -18.20 -4.10
CA LEU A 114 -8.68 -17.31 -4.77
C LEU A 114 -9.57 -18.06 -5.74
N ARG A 115 -9.06 -19.10 -6.40
CA ARG A 115 -9.88 -19.96 -7.27
C ARG A 115 -10.96 -20.69 -6.48
N GLU A 116 -10.69 -21.10 -5.26
CA GLU A 116 -11.69 -21.73 -4.40
C GLU A 116 -12.71 -20.73 -3.85
N GLN A 117 -12.25 -19.52 -3.52
CA GLN A 117 -13.11 -18.50 -2.94
C GLN A 117 -13.97 -17.75 -3.97
N LEU A 118 -13.46 -17.57 -5.20
CA LEU A 118 -14.09 -16.77 -6.26
C LEU A 118 -14.32 -17.59 -7.53
N PRO A 119 -15.01 -18.75 -7.47
CA PRO A 119 -15.16 -19.60 -8.64
C PRO A 119 -15.76 -18.86 -9.84
N GLY A 120 -16.71 -17.93 -9.63
CA GLY A 120 -17.33 -17.16 -10.71
C GLY A 120 -16.36 -16.26 -11.48
N VAL A 121 -15.27 -15.83 -10.85
CA VAL A 121 -14.21 -15.07 -11.53
C VAL A 121 -13.41 -15.97 -12.45
N PHE A 122 -13.20 -17.24 -12.07
CA PHE A 122 -12.38 -18.20 -12.82
C PHE A 122 -13.14 -19.00 -13.84
N ASP A 123 -14.48 -18.89 -13.91
CA ASP A 123 -15.32 -19.58 -14.89
C ASP A 123 -15.16 -19.03 -16.30
N ARG A 124 -14.59 -17.85 -16.45
CA ARG A 124 -14.34 -17.21 -17.75
C ARG A 124 -12.86 -16.89 -17.92
N GLU A 125 -12.39 -17.09 -19.13
CA GLU A 125 -11.04 -16.74 -19.52
C GLU A 125 -10.82 -15.21 -19.36
N ASN A 126 -9.66 -14.83 -18.84
CA ASN A 126 -9.21 -13.44 -18.62
C ASN A 126 -9.94 -12.63 -17.53
N ASN A 127 -10.86 -13.21 -16.79
CA ASN A 127 -11.50 -12.52 -15.66
C ASN A 127 -10.58 -12.40 -14.44
N ALA A 128 -9.68 -13.36 -14.24
CA ALA A 128 -8.64 -13.31 -13.21
C ALA A 128 -7.26 -13.15 -13.85
N ARG A 129 -6.50 -12.15 -13.44
CA ARG A 129 -5.13 -11.94 -13.91
C ARG A 129 -4.18 -11.86 -12.72
N PHE A 130 -3.18 -12.75 -12.71
CA PHE A 130 -2.10 -12.76 -11.73
C PHE A 130 -0.82 -12.23 -12.35
N MET A 131 -0.44 -11.05 -11.94
CA MET A 131 0.70 -10.32 -12.46
C MET A 131 1.84 -10.33 -11.44
N ARG A 132 3.07 -10.41 -11.93
CA ARG A 132 4.25 -10.28 -11.10
C ARG A 132 5.28 -9.42 -11.84
N TYR A 133 5.94 -8.51 -11.13
CA TYR A 133 6.88 -7.54 -11.72
C TYR A 133 7.93 -8.20 -12.64
N SER A 134 8.35 -9.43 -12.31
CA SER A 134 9.36 -10.18 -13.11
C SER A 134 8.84 -10.77 -14.41
N MET A 135 7.54 -10.61 -14.75
CA MET A 135 6.94 -11.21 -15.96
C MET A 135 6.98 -10.29 -17.18
N TRP A 136 7.22 -8.98 -16.97
CA TRP A 136 7.22 -7.98 -18.04
C TRP A 136 8.49 -7.13 -18.00
N ASP A 137 8.83 -6.57 -19.16
CA ASP A 137 9.93 -5.60 -19.26
C ASP A 137 9.53 -4.22 -18.73
N TYR A 138 8.25 -3.87 -18.84
CA TYR A 138 7.69 -2.59 -18.40
C TYR A 138 6.55 -2.81 -17.39
N PRO A 139 6.85 -3.28 -16.16
CA PRO A 139 5.82 -3.66 -15.20
C PRO A 139 4.95 -2.49 -14.73
N LYS A 140 5.48 -1.27 -14.65
CA LYS A 140 4.71 -0.08 -14.29
C LYS A 140 3.60 0.21 -15.30
N GLU A 141 3.92 0.17 -16.59
CA GLU A 141 2.98 0.38 -17.69
C GLU A 141 1.89 -0.68 -17.73
N GLU A 142 2.25 -1.94 -17.47
CA GLU A 142 1.30 -3.05 -17.39
C GLU A 142 0.32 -2.91 -16.23
N VAL A 143 0.81 -2.45 -15.07
CA VAL A 143 -0.04 -2.17 -13.91
C VAL A 143 -0.97 -0.99 -14.19
N ILE A 144 -0.45 0.08 -14.78
CA ILE A 144 -1.26 1.24 -15.15
C ILE A 144 -2.36 0.83 -16.13
N ALA A 145 -2.04 0.03 -17.16
CA ALA A 145 -3.02 -0.47 -18.10
C ALA A 145 -4.10 -1.33 -17.40
N ALA A 146 -3.70 -2.15 -16.43
CA ALA A 146 -4.66 -2.91 -15.63
C ALA A 146 -5.56 -2.01 -14.78
N LEU A 147 -5.00 -0.99 -14.11
CA LEU A 147 -5.74 -0.03 -13.28
C LEU A 147 -6.75 0.79 -14.09
N GLN A 148 -6.46 1.06 -15.36
CA GLN A 148 -7.32 1.85 -16.25
C GLN A 148 -8.47 1.05 -16.88
N ARG A 149 -8.52 -0.26 -16.68
CA ARG A 149 -9.64 -1.10 -17.15
C ARG A 149 -10.95 -0.65 -16.51
N GLU A 150 -11.92 -0.34 -17.33
CA GLU A 150 -13.24 0.14 -16.87
C GLU A 150 -14.11 -0.94 -16.24
N ASP A 151 -13.85 -2.20 -16.60
CA ASP A 151 -14.55 -3.39 -16.11
C ASP A 151 -13.94 -3.97 -14.83
N LEU A 152 -12.81 -3.44 -14.35
CA LEU A 152 -12.09 -4.00 -13.21
C LEU A 152 -12.84 -3.74 -11.89
N ASP A 153 -13.17 -4.82 -11.19
CA ASP A 153 -13.87 -4.74 -9.91
C ASP A 153 -12.91 -4.64 -8.75
N MET A 154 -11.86 -5.48 -8.74
CA MET A 154 -10.95 -5.56 -7.62
C MET A 154 -9.51 -5.73 -8.07
N LEU A 155 -8.60 -5.03 -7.36
CA LEU A 155 -7.17 -5.22 -7.51
C LEU A 155 -6.50 -5.35 -6.15
N ILE A 156 -5.58 -6.32 -6.02
CA ILE A 156 -4.71 -6.47 -4.85
C ILE A 156 -3.28 -6.20 -5.26
N PHE A 157 -2.58 -5.39 -4.46
CA PHE A 157 -1.14 -5.20 -4.53
C PHE A 157 -0.45 -5.92 -3.38
N HIS A 158 0.59 -6.69 -3.69
CA HIS A 158 1.53 -7.27 -2.74
C HIS A 158 2.91 -6.69 -3.02
N GLU A 159 3.33 -5.70 -2.23
CA GLU A 159 4.55 -4.96 -2.50
C GLU A 159 5.07 -4.23 -1.26
N HIS A 160 6.26 -3.67 -1.32
CA HIS A 160 6.65 -2.63 -0.38
C HIS A 160 5.85 -1.36 -0.63
N GLY A 161 5.63 -0.57 0.40
CA GLY A 161 4.89 0.69 0.30
C GLY A 161 5.44 1.77 1.21
N MET A 162 5.19 3.00 0.81
CA MET A 162 5.37 4.23 1.58
C MET A 162 4.13 5.10 1.37
N PRO A 163 3.86 6.11 2.19
CA PRO A 163 2.69 6.96 1.99
C PRO A 163 2.64 7.56 0.57
N TYR A 164 3.79 7.85 -0.01
CA TYR A 164 3.95 8.55 -1.29
C TYR A 164 4.33 7.64 -2.47
N ARG A 165 4.47 6.30 -2.25
CA ARG A 165 4.98 5.38 -3.29
C ARG A 165 4.52 3.95 -3.12
N GLN A 166 4.22 3.31 -4.25
CA GLN A 166 4.10 1.87 -4.44
C GLN A 166 5.37 1.34 -5.12
N TYR A 167 5.91 0.22 -4.64
CA TYR A 167 7.13 -0.40 -5.18
C TYR A 167 6.75 -1.47 -6.21
N ILE A 168 6.51 -1.01 -7.44
CA ILE A 168 6.04 -1.86 -8.53
C ILE A 168 7.13 -2.83 -9.01
N SER A 169 8.39 -2.38 -9.08
CA SER A 169 9.52 -3.19 -9.53
C SER A 169 10.76 -2.95 -8.68
N ALA A 170 11.54 -4.01 -8.50
CA ALA A 170 12.82 -3.95 -7.78
C ALA A 170 13.96 -3.41 -8.66
N THR A 171 13.92 -3.71 -9.96
CA THR A 171 15.03 -3.43 -10.88
C THR A 171 14.49 -3.03 -12.25
N PRO A 172 15.22 -2.19 -12.99
CA PRO A 172 14.89 -1.94 -14.39
C PRO A 172 15.05 -3.24 -15.20
N ARG A 173 14.19 -3.42 -16.16
CA ARG A 173 14.30 -4.52 -17.13
C ARG A 173 15.16 -4.05 -18.30
N THR A 174 16.44 -4.30 -18.20
CA THR A 174 17.39 -3.94 -19.26
C THR A 174 18.30 -5.10 -19.57
N HIS A 175 18.70 -5.22 -20.84
CA HIS A 175 19.74 -6.14 -21.32
C HIS A 175 21.07 -5.41 -21.50
N ASP A 176 21.12 -4.09 -21.26
CA ASP A 176 22.32 -3.29 -21.35
C ASP A 176 23.08 -3.31 -20.00
N PRO A 177 24.31 -3.87 -19.98
CA PRO A 177 25.12 -3.90 -18.76
C PRO A 177 25.47 -2.49 -18.21
N GLU A 178 25.57 -1.48 -19.07
CA GLU A 178 25.87 -0.11 -18.65
C GLU A 178 24.67 0.50 -17.92
N GLU A 179 23.46 0.35 -18.46
CA GLU A 179 22.22 0.78 -17.78
C GLU A 179 22.02 0.07 -16.44
N TYR A 180 22.29 -1.23 -16.38
CA TYR A 180 22.19 -1.98 -15.13
C TYR A 180 23.25 -1.55 -14.12
N THR A 181 24.47 -1.26 -14.58
CA THR A 181 25.54 -0.72 -13.72
C THR A 181 25.14 0.65 -13.16
N GLU A 182 24.58 1.52 -13.99
CA GLU A 182 24.13 2.84 -13.53
C GLU A 182 22.96 2.73 -12.53
N PHE A 183 22.04 1.78 -12.72
CA PHE A 183 21.03 1.46 -11.72
C PHE A 183 21.66 1.07 -10.38
N LEU A 184 22.64 0.16 -10.36
CA LEU A 184 23.33 -0.22 -9.13
C LEU A 184 24.06 0.97 -8.46
N LYS A 185 24.68 1.85 -9.24
CA LYS A 185 25.29 3.08 -8.71
C LYS A 185 24.25 3.99 -8.05
N ARG A 186 23.04 4.15 -8.64
CA ARG A 186 21.93 4.91 -8.03
C ARG A 186 21.54 4.32 -6.68
N GLU A 187 21.41 3.00 -6.60
CA GLU A 187 21.10 2.30 -5.36
C GLU A 187 22.15 2.59 -4.26
N PHE A 188 23.42 2.54 -4.60
CA PHE A 188 24.48 2.87 -3.65
C PHE A 188 24.47 4.33 -3.24
N ARG A 189 24.24 5.27 -4.16
CA ARG A 189 24.08 6.69 -3.85
C ARG A 189 22.89 6.93 -2.92
N SER A 190 21.75 6.30 -3.19
CA SER A 190 20.53 6.39 -2.37
C SER A 190 20.76 5.86 -0.95
N LYS A 191 21.37 4.68 -0.84
CA LYS A 191 21.72 4.10 0.47
C LYS A 191 22.69 4.98 1.25
N LEU A 192 23.66 5.62 0.57
CA LEU A 192 24.60 6.53 1.21
C LEU A 192 23.91 7.80 1.72
N ARG A 193 22.94 8.35 0.99
CA ARG A 193 22.08 9.45 1.45
C ARG A 193 21.30 9.05 2.70
N THR A 194 20.72 7.86 2.71
CA THR A 194 20.01 7.34 3.88
C THR A 194 20.91 7.26 5.13
N VAL A 195 22.18 6.91 4.96
CA VAL A 195 23.14 6.93 6.07
C VAL A 195 23.34 8.35 6.59
N ALA A 196 23.48 9.32 5.69
CA ALA A 196 23.64 10.73 6.07
C ALA A 196 22.39 11.29 6.78
N ASP A 197 21.19 11.01 6.27
CA ASP A 197 19.91 11.43 6.84
C ASP A 197 19.73 10.90 8.28
N ARG A 198 20.27 9.71 8.54
CA ARG A 198 20.28 9.11 9.89
C ARG A 198 21.47 9.56 10.73
N GLN A 199 22.22 10.56 10.30
CA GLN A 199 23.41 11.09 10.97
C GLN A 199 24.51 10.02 11.20
N GLY A 200 24.59 9.01 10.33
CA GLY A 200 25.56 7.94 10.39
C GLY A 200 26.93 8.33 9.79
N ASP A 201 27.93 7.47 10.00
CA ASP A 201 29.27 7.64 9.42
C ASP A 201 29.28 7.31 7.92
N VAL A 202 29.05 8.31 7.09
CA VAL A 202 29.03 8.23 5.62
C VAL A 202 30.36 7.70 5.06
N ALA A 203 31.47 8.22 5.55
CA ALA A 203 32.80 7.84 5.05
C ALA A 203 33.18 6.40 5.41
N GLY A 204 32.93 6.01 6.66
CA GLY A 204 33.14 4.65 7.12
C GLY A 204 32.25 3.64 6.39
N GLN A 205 30.96 3.98 6.15
CA GLN A 205 30.05 3.11 5.44
C GLN A 205 30.43 2.95 3.95
N MET A 206 30.85 4.04 3.29
CA MET A 206 31.36 3.98 1.92
C MET A 206 32.60 3.08 1.83
N LYS A 207 33.54 3.25 2.76
CA LYS A 207 34.77 2.42 2.82
C LYS A 207 34.42 0.94 3.03
N LYS A 208 33.47 0.66 3.92
CA LYS A 208 32.95 -0.70 4.17
C LYS A 208 32.40 -1.33 2.88
N TRP A 209 31.52 -0.64 2.16
CA TRP A 209 30.93 -1.17 0.93
C TRP A 209 31.96 -1.32 -0.20
N CYS A 210 32.94 -0.40 -0.32
CA CYS A 210 34.04 -0.59 -1.26
C CYS A 210 34.83 -1.89 -1.00
N GLY A 211 35.06 -2.22 0.28
CA GLY A 211 35.73 -3.47 0.64
C GLY A 211 34.88 -4.72 0.46
N GLU A 212 33.60 -4.64 0.85
CA GLU A 212 32.67 -5.76 0.84
C GLU A 212 32.26 -6.18 -0.59
N TYR A 213 32.01 -5.21 -1.46
CA TYR A 213 31.54 -5.45 -2.84
C TYR A 213 32.63 -5.24 -3.89
N HIS A 214 33.88 -4.99 -3.49
CA HIS A 214 35.00 -4.71 -4.38
C HIS A 214 34.74 -3.54 -5.35
N LEU A 215 34.11 -2.47 -4.84
CA LEU A 215 33.77 -1.28 -5.61
C LEU A 215 34.87 -0.20 -5.42
N ASP A 216 35.05 0.63 -6.43
CA ASP A 216 35.81 1.87 -6.28
C ASP A 216 34.89 3.04 -5.83
N THR A 217 35.49 4.13 -5.38
CA THR A 217 34.77 5.28 -4.84
C THR A 217 33.91 6.01 -5.88
N SER A 218 34.16 5.81 -7.18
CA SER A 218 33.35 6.44 -8.26
C SER A 218 31.89 5.96 -8.27
N TRP A 219 31.61 4.80 -7.68
CA TRP A 219 30.26 4.29 -7.53
C TRP A 219 29.36 5.19 -6.67
N PHE A 220 29.96 6.01 -5.83
CA PHE A 220 29.26 6.94 -4.93
C PHE A 220 29.35 8.40 -5.42
N SER A 221 29.99 8.64 -6.57
CA SER A 221 30.11 9.98 -7.13
C SER A 221 28.76 10.61 -7.36
N GLY A 222 28.64 11.89 -6.95
CA GLY A 222 27.39 12.63 -7.09
C GLY A 222 26.33 12.30 -6.04
N ALA A 223 26.59 11.45 -5.03
CA ALA A 223 25.58 11.06 -4.04
C ALA A 223 24.88 12.24 -3.37
N PHE A 224 25.59 13.35 -3.13
CA PHE A 224 25.07 14.57 -2.50
C PHE A 224 24.97 15.76 -3.46
N ASP A 225 25.18 15.55 -4.75
CA ASP A 225 25.01 16.57 -5.77
C ASP A 225 23.52 16.70 -6.12
N PRO A 226 22.90 17.90 -6.03
CA PRO A 226 21.48 18.11 -6.30
C PRO A 226 21.03 17.66 -7.69
N GLU A 227 21.89 17.80 -8.72
CA GLU A 227 21.55 17.35 -10.07
C GLU A 227 21.47 15.82 -10.14
N TRP A 228 22.41 15.10 -9.52
CA TRP A 228 22.38 13.65 -9.45
C TRP A 228 21.23 13.14 -8.58
N ILE A 229 20.95 13.80 -7.46
CA ILE A 229 19.77 13.47 -6.62
C ILE A 229 18.49 13.55 -7.45
N ARG A 230 18.30 14.61 -8.21
CA ARG A 230 17.15 14.79 -9.09
C ARG A 230 17.07 13.70 -10.18
N LYS A 231 18.18 13.39 -10.85
CA LYS A 231 18.25 12.32 -11.87
C LYS A 231 17.92 10.95 -11.25
N ASP A 232 18.51 10.64 -10.11
CA ASP A 232 18.26 9.39 -9.39
C ASP A 232 16.78 9.26 -8.99
N SER A 233 16.18 10.33 -8.47
CA SER A 233 14.77 10.37 -8.08
C SER A 233 13.81 10.15 -9.26
N ILE A 234 14.08 10.79 -10.41
CA ILE A 234 13.28 10.58 -11.62
C ILE A 234 13.36 9.13 -12.10
N ALA A 235 14.58 8.57 -12.13
CA ALA A 235 14.77 7.19 -12.57
C ALA A 235 14.16 6.19 -11.59
N ASP A 236 14.22 6.47 -10.29
CA ASP A 236 13.61 5.66 -9.24
C ASP A 236 12.07 5.68 -9.31
N ALA A 237 11.47 6.84 -9.62
CA ALA A 237 10.04 6.95 -9.83
C ALA A 237 9.51 6.07 -10.98
N GLN A 238 10.34 5.69 -11.95
CA GLN A 238 9.95 4.76 -13.01
C GLN A 238 9.75 3.32 -12.50
N LEU A 239 10.33 2.97 -11.37
CA LEU A 239 10.19 1.64 -10.75
C LEU A 239 8.97 1.54 -9.83
N GLY A 240 8.21 2.61 -9.63
CA GLY A 240 7.06 2.65 -8.75
C GLY A 240 5.92 3.52 -9.27
N ILE A 241 4.77 3.45 -8.62
CA ILE A 241 3.70 4.44 -8.78
C ILE A 241 3.86 5.43 -7.65
N VAL A 242 4.01 6.69 -8.00
CA VAL A 242 4.14 7.82 -7.05
C VAL A 242 2.87 8.68 -7.07
N LEU A 243 2.73 9.56 -6.09
CA LEU A 243 1.51 10.40 -5.93
C LEU A 243 1.18 11.19 -7.22
N GLU A 244 2.19 11.66 -7.93
CA GLU A 244 2.06 12.46 -9.14
C GLU A 244 1.52 11.67 -10.35
N ASP A 245 1.68 10.35 -10.36
CA ASP A 245 1.18 9.48 -11.42
C ASP A 245 -0.35 9.31 -11.35
N ILE A 246 -0.91 9.21 -10.14
CA ILE A 246 -2.28 8.74 -9.91
C ILE A 246 -3.35 9.61 -10.56
N PRO A 247 -3.26 10.96 -10.57
CA PRO A 247 -4.25 11.80 -11.26
C PRO A 247 -4.39 11.49 -12.75
N SER A 248 -3.32 11.06 -13.42
CA SER A 248 -3.33 10.67 -14.83
C SER A 248 -3.78 9.23 -15.06
N ILE A 249 -3.54 8.35 -14.10
CA ILE A 249 -3.95 6.92 -14.14
C ILE A 249 -5.47 6.80 -14.02
N ALA A 250 -6.09 7.57 -13.13
CA ALA A 250 -7.52 7.49 -12.82
C ALA A 250 -7.99 6.03 -12.55
N PRO A 251 -7.55 5.40 -11.43
CA PRO A 251 -7.80 3.98 -11.16
C PRO A 251 -9.28 3.61 -11.20
N ASN A 252 -9.63 2.57 -11.94
CA ASN A 252 -11.02 2.14 -12.15
C ASN A 252 -11.42 0.91 -11.31
N ALA A 253 -10.46 0.17 -10.73
CA ALA A 253 -10.81 -0.89 -9.79
C ALA A 253 -11.66 -0.33 -8.66
N ARG A 254 -12.90 -0.80 -8.49
CA ARG A 254 -13.85 -0.29 -7.48
C ARG A 254 -13.35 -0.49 -6.07
N PHE A 255 -12.65 -1.60 -5.86
CA PHE A 255 -12.02 -1.95 -4.61
C PHE A 255 -10.53 -2.27 -4.83
N VAL A 256 -9.65 -1.61 -4.07
CA VAL A 256 -8.21 -1.87 -4.10
C VAL A 256 -7.72 -2.25 -2.71
N ILE A 257 -6.95 -3.33 -2.63
CA ILE A 257 -6.23 -3.72 -1.43
C ILE A 257 -4.75 -3.44 -1.63
N PHE A 258 -4.17 -2.71 -0.69
CA PHE A 258 -2.74 -2.48 -0.59
C PHE A 258 -2.18 -3.33 0.56
N ASP A 259 -1.79 -4.57 0.24
CA ASP A 259 -0.96 -5.38 1.13
C ASP A 259 0.49 -4.87 1.06
N ALA A 260 0.67 -3.70 1.63
CA ALA A 260 1.87 -2.88 1.56
C ALA A 260 1.97 -1.98 2.81
N CYS A 261 3.19 -1.61 3.20
CA CYS A 261 3.41 -0.68 4.31
C CYS A 261 2.93 0.72 3.95
N TYR A 262 2.32 1.43 4.88
CA TYR A 262 2.05 2.88 4.86
C TYR A 262 1.22 3.42 3.68
N ASN A 263 0.83 2.66 2.67
CA ASN A 263 0.07 3.20 1.53
C ASN A 263 -1.29 3.80 1.96
N GLY A 264 -1.84 3.37 3.10
CA GLY A 264 -3.04 3.91 3.74
C GLY A 264 -2.78 4.88 4.88
N ASP A 265 -1.59 5.45 5.01
CA ASP A 265 -1.29 6.34 6.13
C ASP A 265 -2.00 7.69 6.02
N PHE A 266 -3.26 7.71 6.44
CA PHE A 266 -4.10 8.90 6.44
C PHE A 266 -3.68 9.98 7.46
N ARG A 267 -2.63 9.74 8.26
CA ARG A 267 -1.99 10.78 9.09
C ARG A 267 -1.21 11.77 8.23
N GLU A 268 -0.75 11.30 7.06
CA GLU A 268 -0.11 12.16 6.07
C GLU A 268 -1.10 13.09 5.38
N LYS A 269 -0.59 14.21 4.88
CA LYS A 269 -1.40 15.19 4.13
C LYS A 269 -1.88 14.66 2.80
N ASP A 270 -1.04 13.85 2.17
CA ASP A 270 -1.24 13.22 0.88
C ASP A 270 -0.68 11.80 0.91
N TYR A 271 -1.42 10.82 0.40
CA TYR A 271 -1.05 9.41 0.49
C TYR A 271 -1.70 8.58 -0.63
N ILE A 272 -1.07 7.47 -0.98
CA ILE A 272 -1.42 6.62 -2.13
C ILE A 272 -2.91 6.22 -2.11
N ALA A 273 -3.39 5.57 -1.06
CA ALA A 273 -4.78 5.10 -1.01
C ALA A 273 -5.80 6.25 -1.09
N GLY A 274 -5.49 7.40 -0.51
CA GLY A 274 -6.29 8.61 -0.64
C GLY A 274 -6.36 9.09 -2.08
N ARG A 275 -5.22 9.15 -2.77
CA ARG A 275 -5.17 9.52 -4.20
C ARG A 275 -6.03 8.59 -5.06
N TYR A 276 -6.05 7.28 -4.77
CA TYR A 276 -6.88 6.33 -5.51
C TYR A 276 -8.37 6.63 -5.35
N ILE A 277 -8.86 6.77 -4.12
CA ILE A 277 -10.30 7.00 -3.87
C ILE A 277 -10.77 8.41 -4.28
N PHE A 278 -9.91 9.43 -4.23
CA PHE A 278 -10.24 10.79 -4.66
C PHE A 278 -9.91 11.07 -6.15
N SER A 279 -9.39 10.08 -6.89
CA SER A 279 -9.17 10.18 -8.32
C SER A 279 -10.49 10.27 -9.11
N LYS A 280 -10.39 10.61 -10.39
CA LYS A 280 -11.54 10.62 -11.33
C LYS A 280 -12.00 9.22 -11.74
N GLY A 281 -11.19 8.17 -11.44
CA GLY A 281 -11.55 6.79 -11.74
C GLY A 281 -12.70 6.27 -10.88
N LYS A 282 -13.04 4.99 -11.05
CA LYS A 282 -14.16 4.34 -10.37
C LYS A 282 -13.81 3.79 -8.97
N CYS A 283 -12.55 3.92 -8.53
CA CYS A 283 -12.12 3.43 -7.22
C CYS A 283 -12.88 4.14 -6.09
N VAL A 284 -13.61 3.40 -5.27
CA VAL A 284 -14.42 3.93 -4.16
C VAL A 284 -14.01 3.37 -2.81
N VAL A 285 -13.29 2.24 -2.77
CA VAL A 285 -12.78 1.67 -1.52
C VAL A 285 -11.32 1.28 -1.68
N ALA A 286 -10.52 1.71 -0.71
CA ALA A 286 -9.16 1.24 -0.50
C ALA A 286 -9.05 0.60 0.87
N PHE A 287 -8.53 -0.63 0.95
CA PHE A 287 -8.13 -1.29 2.18
C PHE A 287 -6.60 -1.28 2.23
N ALA A 288 -6.03 -0.57 3.19
CA ALA A 288 -4.62 -0.27 3.17
C ALA A 288 -4.07 -0.05 4.59
N ASN A 289 -2.80 -0.38 4.78
CA ASN A 289 -2.14 -0.27 6.07
C ASN A 289 -1.64 1.16 6.32
N SER A 290 -1.85 1.66 7.53
CA SER A 290 -1.36 2.97 7.99
C SER A 290 -0.02 2.90 8.70
N VAL A 291 0.56 1.69 8.85
CA VAL A 291 1.82 1.43 9.53
C VAL A 291 2.65 0.42 8.73
N ASN A 292 3.85 0.14 9.21
CA ASN A 292 4.67 -0.94 8.70
C ASN A 292 4.01 -2.30 8.98
N VAL A 293 3.98 -3.18 7.98
CA VAL A 293 3.38 -4.51 8.10
C VAL A 293 4.36 -5.58 7.65
N LEU A 294 4.21 -6.77 8.23
CA LEU A 294 4.86 -7.99 7.76
C LEU A 294 3.88 -8.69 6.84
N GLN A 295 4.26 -8.93 5.61
CA GLN A 295 3.45 -9.69 4.64
C GLN A 295 3.53 -11.20 4.94
N ASP A 296 3.19 -11.59 6.16
CA ASP A 296 3.23 -12.96 6.66
C ASP A 296 1.86 -13.65 6.65
N LYS A 297 0.80 -12.87 6.39
CA LYS A 297 -0.57 -13.34 6.25
C LYS A 297 -1.12 -13.05 4.87
N SER A 298 -2.10 -13.86 4.48
CA SER A 298 -2.81 -13.67 3.22
C SER A 298 -3.83 -12.54 3.36
N ALA A 299 -3.79 -11.58 2.43
CA ALA A 299 -4.76 -10.48 2.39
C ALA A 299 -6.11 -10.89 1.78
N ASN A 300 -6.35 -12.18 1.55
CA ASN A 300 -7.52 -12.70 0.83
C ASN A 300 -8.56 -13.39 1.70
N ASP A 301 -8.56 -13.14 3.01
CA ASP A 301 -9.51 -13.73 3.93
C ASP A 301 -10.95 -13.33 3.59
N LEU A 302 -11.85 -14.31 3.58
CA LEU A 302 -13.29 -14.15 3.33
C LEU A 302 -13.68 -13.55 1.97
N PHE A 303 -12.81 -13.57 0.96
CA PHE A 303 -13.17 -13.05 -0.37
C PHE A 303 -14.32 -13.80 -1.02
N GLY A 304 -14.53 -15.07 -0.67
CA GLY A 304 -15.70 -15.81 -1.10
C GLY A 304 -17.03 -15.09 -0.82
N TRP A 305 -17.10 -14.33 0.25
CA TRP A 305 -18.28 -13.52 0.56
C TRP A 305 -18.51 -12.39 -0.45
N LEU A 306 -17.42 -11.73 -0.89
CA LEU A 306 -17.51 -10.72 -1.94
C LEU A 306 -18.00 -11.35 -3.26
N GLY A 307 -17.52 -12.55 -3.59
CA GLY A 307 -17.96 -13.33 -4.75
C GLY A 307 -19.45 -13.71 -4.71
N PHE A 308 -20.02 -13.83 -3.50
CA PHE A 308 -21.47 -14.03 -3.29
C PHE A 308 -22.28 -12.73 -3.22
N GLY A 309 -21.66 -11.58 -3.49
CA GLY A 309 -22.33 -10.27 -3.51
C GLY A 309 -22.43 -9.57 -2.16
N THR A 310 -21.65 -10.03 -1.15
CA THR A 310 -21.56 -9.33 0.13
C THR A 310 -20.90 -7.95 -0.08
N ARG A 311 -21.48 -6.92 0.52
CA ARG A 311 -20.91 -5.56 0.48
C ARG A 311 -19.58 -5.49 1.24
N ILE A 312 -18.66 -4.67 0.74
CA ILE A 312 -17.31 -4.52 1.29
C ILE A 312 -17.33 -4.12 2.77
N GLY A 313 -18.26 -3.27 3.21
CA GLY A 313 -18.38 -2.90 4.62
C GLY A 313 -18.64 -4.11 5.54
N LEU A 314 -19.50 -5.04 5.11
CA LEU A 314 -19.75 -6.27 5.88
C LEU A 314 -18.53 -7.21 5.85
N TRP A 315 -17.88 -7.37 4.70
CA TRP A 315 -16.62 -8.10 4.60
C TRP A 315 -15.56 -7.54 5.55
N ALA A 316 -15.32 -6.23 5.53
CA ALA A 316 -14.34 -5.56 6.39
C ALA A 316 -14.65 -5.75 7.88
N ARG A 317 -15.94 -5.68 8.27
CA ARG A 317 -16.35 -5.96 9.65
C ARG A 317 -15.96 -7.36 10.10
N TYR A 318 -16.24 -8.37 9.29
CA TYR A 318 -15.94 -9.76 9.65
C TYR A 318 -14.45 -10.07 9.61
N THR A 319 -13.70 -9.51 8.65
CA THR A 319 -12.23 -9.62 8.62
C THR A 319 -11.63 -9.06 9.91
N ASN A 320 -12.12 -7.90 10.36
CA ASN A 320 -11.68 -7.29 11.62
C ASN A 320 -12.03 -8.12 12.87
N ILE A 321 -13.12 -8.88 12.87
CA ILE A 321 -13.47 -9.78 13.97
C ILE A 321 -12.54 -10.99 13.99
N LEU A 322 -12.23 -11.58 12.83
CA LEU A 322 -11.36 -12.75 12.73
C LEU A 322 -9.94 -12.48 13.22
N GLU A 323 -9.43 -11.29 12.98
CA GLU A 323 -8.08 -10.88 13.42
C GLU A 323 -8.03 -10.46 14.89
N SER A 324 -9.15 -10.34 15.56
CA SER A 324 -9.26 -9.86 16.94
C SER A 324 -8.62 -10.77 18.00
N HIS A 325 -8.14 -11.92 17.63
CA HIS A 325 -7.40 -12.80 18.53
C HIS A 325 -5.91 -12.47 18.68
N ILE A 326 -5.46 -11.37 18.03
CA ILE A 326 -4.06 -10.96 17.99
C ILE A 326 -3.96 -9.50 18.46
N ILE A 327 -4.15 -9.27 19.72
CA ILE A 327 -3.69 -8.06 20.40
C ILE A 327 -2.67 -8.42 21.46
#